data_6a996c99172ced7cfda1325034176545
#
_entry.id   6a996c99172ced7cfda1325034176545
#
_cell.length_a   1.000
_cell.length_b   1.000
_cell.length_c   1.000
_cell.angle_alpha   90.00
_cell.angle_beta   90.00
_cell.angle_gamma   90.00
#
_symmetry.space_group_name_H-M   'P 1'
#
loop_
_entity.id
_entity.type
_entity.pdbx_description
1 polymer ?
#
loop_
_entity_poly.entity_id
_entity_poly.type
_entity_poly.pdbx_seq_one_letter_code
_entity_poly.pdbx_strand_id
1 'polypeptide(L)'
;MMRQVYATLMKGAIQLSNEEYHSKNEYSKSDLDAADKSGIHLQYKKEGPKQKPTPAMRIGSAFHALVLEPDVFENEFIYKPEILNARSKDGKEWKARQEEAGRTVLNEDDKQQLQAMTKSLLACKPAYNLLNADGIAEQSFFWKNEQTGLDCKCRPDYLFEDGSTIVDVKTTTDASLKGFSRSVCNFRYHVQAGFYLHGIEQATGVRPDRFIFLASSGVGAVILMFLPFMFGFSQTQKR
;
A
#
# COMPACT_ATOMS: atom_id res chain seq x y z
N MET A 1 17.15 -23.40 3.59
CA MET A 1 17.28 -22.21 2.74
C MET A 1 16.14 -21.21 2.99
N MET A 2 14.85 -21.52 2.83
CA MET A 2 13.72 -20.59 3.09
C MET A 2 13.73 -19.98 4.49
N ARG A 3 13.88 -20.76 5.56
CA ARG A 3 13.97 -20.25 6.94
C ARG A 3 15.10 -19.23 7.17
N GLN A 4 16.20 -19.36 6.41
CA GLN A 4 17.33 -18.43 6.51
C GLN A 4 17.01 -17.10 5.81
N VAL A 5 16.33 -17.15 4.67
CA VAL A 5 15.87 -15.96 3.94
C VAL A 5 14.87 -15.19 4.79
N TYR A 6 13.84 -15.85 5.33
CA TYR A 6 12.87 -15.26 6.24
C TYR A 6 13.54 -14.58 7.44
N ALA A 7 14.45 -15.27 8.12
CA ALA A 7 15.18 -14.68 9.25
C ALA A 7 16.00 -13.46 8.85
N THR A 8 16.52 -13.42 7.62
CA THR A 8 17.27 -12.26 7.11
C THR A 8 16.35 -11.09 6.80
N LEU A 9 15.20 -11.35 6.15
CA LEU A 9 14.17 -10.34 5.91
C LEU A 9 13.68 -9.72 7.22
N MET A 10 13.38 -10.54 8.21
CA MET A 10 12.87 -10.09 9.51
C MET A 10 13.87 -9.25 10.32
N LYS A 11 15.18 -9.38 10.07
CA LYS A 11 16.17 -8.49 10.69
C LYS A 11 16.12 -7.06 10.17
N GLY A 12 15.72 -6.86 8.91
CA GLY A 12 15.56 -5.54 8.31
C GLY A 12 14.14 -5.00 8.36
N ALA A 13 13.17 -5.82 8.74
CA ALA A 13 11.75 -5.47 8.82
C ALA A 13 11.41 -4.91 10.22
N ILE A 14 10.59 -3.86 10.24
CA ILE A 14 10.10 -3.24 11.49
C ILE A 14 8.58 -3.16 11.42
N GLN A 15 7.91 -3.73 12.43
CA GLN A 15 6.46 -3.56 12.58
C GLN A 15 6.18 -2.19 13.18
N LEU A 16 5.45 -1.37 12.48
CA LEU A 16 5.01 -0.05 12.92
C LEU A 16 3.52 0.11 12.63
N SER A 17 2.81 0.83 13.47
CA SER A 17 1.47 1.29 13.13
C SER A 17 1.51 2.23 11.90
N ASN A 18 0.37 2.43 11.27
CA ASN A 18 0.27 3.33 10.11
C ASN A 18 0.65 4.77 10.50
N GLU A 19 0.25 5.23 11.69
CA GLU A 19 0.60 6.55 12.21
C GLU A 19 2.11 6.68 12.45
N GLU A 20 2.73 5.70 13.11
CA GLU A 20 4.16 5.69 13.37
C GLU A 20 4.97 5.70 12.07
N TYR A 21 4.59 4.86 11.08
CA TYR A 21 5.26 4.85 9.78
C TYR A 21 5.17 6.20 9.08
N HIS A 22 3.99 6.83 9.06
CA HIS A 22 3.82 8.12 8.42
C HIS A 22 4.43 9.29 9.19
N SER A 23 4.70 9.14 10.50
CA SER A 23 5.42 10.15 11.28
C SER A 23 6.92 10.20 11.02
N LYS A 24 7.49 9.15 10.42
CA LYS A 24 8.91 9.06 10.13
C LYS A 24 9.32 10.01 9.00
N ASN A 25 10.50 10.64 9.13
CA ASN A 25 10.99 11.67 8.19
C ASN A 25 11.69 11.13 6.96
N GLU A 26 12.01 9.82 6.92
CA GLU A 26 12.67 9.17 5.80
C GLU A 26 11.87 9.37 4.50
N TYR A 27 12.58 9.38 3.38
CA TYR A 27 11.97 9.59 2.06
C TYR A 27 11.26 8.32 1.57
N SER A 28 10.01 8.46 1.20
CA SER A 28 9.17 7.41 0.62
C SER A 28 8.95 7.62 -0.88
N LYS A 29 8.36 6.64 -1.55
CA LYS A 29 7.95 6.78 -2.97
C LYS A 29 7.09 8.01 -3.21
N SER A 30 6.17 8.31 -2.32
CA SER A 30 5.31 9.48 -2.46
C SER A 30 6.07 10.82 -2.32
N ASP A 31 7.24 10.82 -1.66
CA ASP A 31 8.13 11.99 -1.64
C ASP A 31 8.86 12.16 -2.97
N LEU A 32 9.21 11.05 -3.63
CA LEU A 32 9.74 11.09 -5.01
C LEU A 32 8.71 11.65 -5.99
N ASP A 33 7.42 11.31 -5.84
CA ASP A 33 6.36 11.88 -6.68
C ASP A 33 6.17 13.38 -6.45
N ALA A 34 6.38 13.86 -5.23
CA ALA A 34 6.33 15.28 -4.92
C ALA A 34 7.56 16.01 -5.49
N ALA A 35 8.76 15.42 -5.33
CA ALA A 35 10.01 15.97 -5.87
C ALA A 35 10.01 16.06 -7.40
N ASP A 36 9.42 15.06 -8.07
CA ASP A 36 9.25 15.03 -9.53
C ASP A 36 8.44 16.23 -10.06
N LYS A 37 7.49 16.70 -9.27
CA LYS A 37 6.74 17.92 -9.61
C LYS A 37 7.58 19.18 -9.42
N SER A 38 8.18 19.35 -8.27
CA SER A 38 9.18 20.37 -7.93
C SER A 38 9.68 20.24 -6.50
N GLY A 39 10.80 20.90 -6.17
CA GLY A 39 11.31 21.00 -4.80
C GLY A 39 10.29 21.65 -3.84
N ILE A 40 9.50 22.63 -4.30
CA ILE A 40 8.46 23.28 -3.49
C ILE A 40 7.33 22.28 -3.13
N HIS A 41 6.95 21.40 -4.04
CA HIS A 41 5.95 20.36 -3.75
C HIS A 41 6.46 19.37 -2.70
N LEU A 42 7.74 19.00 -2.77
CA LEU A 42 8.35 18.14 -1.77
C LEU A 42 8.39 18.83 -0.40
N GLN A 43 8.84 20.08 -0.35
CA GLN A 43 8.87 20.86 0.90
C GLN A 43 7.47 20.97 1.50
N TYR A 44 6.47 21.35 0.71
CA TYR A 44 5.08 21.45 1.17
C TYR A 44 4.55 20.10 1.70
N LYS A 45 4.91 18.99 1.06
CA LYS A 45 4.51 17.67 1.52
C LYS A 45 5.16 17.31 2.86
N LYS A 46 6.42 17.67 3.07
CA LYS A 46 7.17 17.38 4.31
C LYS A 46 6.78 18.29 5.48
N GLU A 47 6.59 19.58 5.22
CA GLU A 47 6.45 20.63 6.24
C GLU A 47 5.05 21.25 6.29
N GLY A 48 4.25 21.05 5.26
CA GLY A 48 2.92 21.64 5.16
C GLY A 48 1.87 20.91 6.01
N PRO A 49 0.66 21.46 6.09
CA PRO A 49 -0.42 20.86 6.87
C PRO A 49 -0.84 19.51 6.29
N LYS A 50 -1.08 18.54 7.18
CA LYS A 50 -1.61 17.23 6.77
C LYS A 50 -2.97 17.39 6.11
N GLN A 51 -3.10 16.89 4.89
CA GLN A 51 -4.37 16.92 4.16
C GLN A 51 -5.30 15.84 4.69
N LYS A 52 -6.60 16.16 4.74
CA LYS A 52 -7.61 15.16 5.08
C LYS A 52 -7.69 14.10 3.96
N PRO A 53 -7.84 12.83 4.32
CA PRO A 53 -8.01 11.77 3.33
C PRO A 53 -9.21 12.03 2.41
N THR A 54 -9.02 11.84 1.12
CA THR A 54 -10.14 11.87 0.16
C THR A 54 -11.01 10.62 0.32
N PRO A 55 -12.27 10.62 -0.19
CA PRO A 55 -13.10 9.41 -0.19
C PRO A 55 -12.40 8.19 -0.84
N ALA A 56 -11.67 8.40 -1.93
CA ALA A 56 -10.92 7.34 -2.59
C ALA A 56 -9.79 6.79 -1.70
N MET A 57 -9.06 7.65 -0.99
CA MET A 57 -8.03 7.23 -0.03
C MET A 57 -8.65 6.45 1.13
N ARG A 58 -9.81 6.89 1.66
CA ARG A 58 -10.52 6.19 2.73
C ARG A 58 -10.90 4.77 2.31
N ILE A 59 -11.48 4.60 1.12
CA ILE A 59 -11.82 3.28 0.57
C ILE A 59 -10.57 2.44 0.34
N GLY A 60 -9.49 3.04 -0.19
CA GLY A 60 -8.21 2.38 -0.37
C GLY A 60 -7.69 1.81 0.95
N SER A 61 -7.57 2.65 1.99
CA SER A 61 -7.09 2.22 3.30
C SER A 61 -7.99 1.16 3.94
N ALA A 62 -9.31 1.31 3.84
CA ALA A 62 -10.26 0.31 4.34
C ALA A 62 -10.13 -1.02 3.60
N PHE A 63 -9.93 -1.01 2.28
CA PHE A 63 -9.76 -2.23 1.49
C PHE A 63 -8.44 -2.94 1.83
N HIS A 64 -7.33 -2.20 1.96
CA HIS A 64 -6.05 -2.74 2.40
C HIS A 64 -6.18 -3.42 3.76
N ALA A 65 -6.69 -2.72 4.77
CA ALA A 65 -6.88 -3.29 6.11
C ALA A 65 -7.78 -4.53 6.06
N LEU A 66 -8.90 -4.48 5.35
CA LEU A 66 -9.85 -5.61 5.25
C LEU A 66 -9.22 -6.87 4.63
N VAL A 67 -8.30 -6.70 3.69
CA VAL A 67 -7.70 -7.80 2.92
C VAL A 67 -6.42 -8.33 3.56
N LEU A 68 -5.62 -7.47 4.16
CA LEU A 68 -4.27 -7.79 4.63
C LEU A 68 -4.18 -7.89 6.16
N GLU A 69 -4.96 -7.09 6.88
CA GLU A 69 -4.92 -6.97 8.35
C GLU A 69 -6.35 -6.85 8.92
N PRO A 70 -7.17 -7.92 8.88
CA PRO A 70 -8.57 -7.86 9.32
C PRO A 70 -8.76 -7.32 10.75
N ASP A 71 -7.84 -7.61 11.66
CA ASP A 71 -7.87 -7.10 13.03
C ASP A 71 -7.71 -5.57 13.08
N VAL A 72 -6.87 -5.01 12.19
CA VAL A 72 -6.72 -3.55 12.03
C VAL A 72 -8.00 -2.96 11.47
N PHE A 73 -8.63 -3.62 10.49
CA PHE A 73 -9.91 -3.18 9.96
C PHE A 73 -11.00 -3.10 11.04
N GLU A 74 -11.13 -4.11 11.88
CA GLU A 74 -12.13 -4.13 12.97
C GLU A 74 -11.90 -3.02 14.01
N ASN A 75 -10.65 -2.64 14.25
CA ASN A 75 -10.27 -1.61 15.20
C ASN A 75 -10.41 -0.19 14.65
N GLU A 76 -9.99 0.05 13.39
CA GLU A 76 -9.86 1.39 12.81
C GLU A 76 -11.07 1.81 11.97
N PHE A 77 -11.91 0.86 11.51
CA PHE A 77 -13.05 1.16 10.64
C PHE A 77 -14.36 0.71 11.27
N ILE A 78 -15.44 1.45 11.00
CA ILE A 78 -16.77 1.08 11.46
C ILE A 78 -17.82 1.46 10.41
N TYR A 79 -18.72 0.55 10.14
CA TYR A 79 -19.87 0.86 9.29
C TYR A 79 -20.91 1.66 10.07
N LYS A 80 -21.41 2.73 9.43
CA LYS A 80 -22.53 3.49 10.00
C LYS A 80 -23.77 2.56 10.09
N PRO A 81 -24.43 2.48 11.27
CA PRO A 81 -25.68 1.72 11.40
C PRO A 81 -26.74 2.21 10.40
N GLU A 82 -27.44 1.28 9.76
CA GLU A 82 -28.46 1.58 8.74
C GLU A 82 -29.61 2.44 9.30
N ILE A 83 -30.02 2.17 10.54
CA ILE A 83 -31.08 2.90 11.23
C ILE A 83 -30.73 4.36 11.51
N LEU A 84 -29.45 4.73 11.45
CA LEU A 84 -28.99 6.05 11.82
C LEU A 84 -28.96 6.99 10.61
N ASN A 85 -29.79 8.05 10.66
CA ASN A 85 -29.72 9.08 9.62
C ASN A 85 -28.49 9.95 9.83
N ALA A 86 -27.55 9.95 8.88
CA ALA A 86 -26.31 10.70 8.94
C ALA A 86 -26.50 12.23 9.07
N ARG A 87 -27.65 12.76 8.66
CA ARG A 87 -27.97 14.20 8.72
C ARG A 87 -28.65 14.62 10.03
N SER A 88 -29.21 13.66 10.78
CA SER A 88 -29.82 13.93 12.09
C SER A 88 -28.77 14.35 13.12
N LYS A 89 -29.24 14.92 14.23
CA LYS A 89 -28.38 15.26 15.37
C LYS A 89 -27.69 14.02 15.91
N ASP A 90 -28.44 12.96 16.15
CA ASP A 90 -27.94 11.68 16.69
C ASP A 90 -26.90 11.04 15.75
N GLY A 91 -27.12 11.10 14.43
CA GLY A 91 -26.18 10.59 13.44
C GLY A 91 -24.85 11.35 13.42
N LYS A 92 -24.90 12.69 13.56
CA LYS A 92 -23.70 13.53 13.65
C LYS A 92 -22.95 13.29 14.95
N GLU A 93 -23.65 13.20 16.09
CA GLU A 93 -23.05 12.91 17.39
C GLU A 93 -22.43 11.51 17.43
N TRP A 94 -23.11 10.52 16.87
CA TRP A 94 -22.57 9.17 16.77
C TRP A 94 -21.28 9.16 15.94
N LYS A 95 -21.30 9.81 14.76
CA LYS A 95 -20.12 9.91 13.90
C LYS A 95 -18.95 10.59 14.63
N ALA A 96 -19.21 11.72 15.28
CA ALA A 96 -18.19 12.45 16.03
C ALA A 96 -17.55 11.59 17.12
N ARG A 97 -18.35 10.81 17.87
CA ARG A 97 -17.82 9.87 18.88
C ARG A 97 -16.93 8.77 18.29
N GLN A 98 -17.27 8.25 17.10
CA GLN A 98 -16.42 7.27 16.45
C GLN A 98 -15.10 7.87 15.96
N GLU A 99 -15.16 9.07 15.37
CA GLU A 99 -13.96 9.79 14.93
C GLU A 99 -13.06 10.23 16.11
N GLU A 100 -13.66 10.61 17.25
CA GLU A 100 -12.93 10.90 18.49
C GLU A 100 -12.26 9.63 19.07
N ALA A 101 -12.90 8.46 18.91
CA ALA A 101 -12.32 7.18 19.25
C ALA A 101 -11.26 6.68 18.22
N GLY A 102 -10.86 7.52 17.24
CA GLY A 102 -9.87 7.18 16.22
C GLY A 102 -10.40 6.31 15.07
N ARG A 103 -11.72 6.08 14.99
CA ARG A 103 -12.31 5.20 13.97
C ARG A 103 -12.73 5.97 12.72
N THR A 104 -12.48 5.39 11.58
CA THR A 104 -12.98 5.88 10.29
C THR A 104 -14.38 5.34 10.03
N VAL A 105 -15.34 6.25 9.86
CA VAL A 105 -16.74 5.87 9.59
C VAL A 105 -16.96 5.63 8.10
N LEU A 106 -17.42 4.44 7.77
CA LEU A 106 -17.80 4.00 6.43
C LEU A 106 -19.33 4.07 6.27
N ASN A 107 -19.79 4.62 5.15
CA ASN A 107 -21.22 4.67 4.82
C ASN A 107 -21.66 3.41 4.06
N GLU A 108 -22.94 3.36 3.67
CA GLU A 108 -23.50 2.19 2.97
C GLU A 108 -22.89 1.99 1.56
N ASP A 109 -22.59 3.07 0.83
CA ASP A 109 -21.94 2.98 -0.47
C ASP A 109 -20.51 2.45 -0.33
N ASP A 110 -19.77 2.91 0.70
CA ASP A 110 -18.45 2.41 1.05
C ASP A 110 -18.48 0.90 1.35
N LYS A 111 -19.50 0.44 2.12
CA LYS A 111 -19.71 -0.98 2.46
C LYS A 111 -19.96 -1.84 1.22
N GLN A 112 -20.87 -1.41 0.36
CA GLN A 112 -21.19 -2.12 -0.88
C GLN A 112 -19.97 -2.22 -1.80
N GLN A 113 -19.22 -1.13 -1.93
CA GLN A 113 -18.00 -1.11 -2.73
C GLN A 113 -16.94 -2.06 -2.18
N LEU A 114 -16.67 -2.04 -0.87
CA LEU A 114 -15.72 -2.94 -0.22
C LEU A 114 -16.15 -4.40 -0.37
N GLN A 115 -17.43 -4.71 -0.19
CA GLN A 115 -17.97 -6.07 -0.37
C GLN A 115 -17.80 -6.57 -1.82
N ALA A 116 -18.10 -5.73 -2.83
CA ALA A 116 -17.92 -6.07 -4.22
C ALA A 116 -16.45 -6.36 -4.56
N MET A 117 -15.54 -5.52 -4.09
CA MET A 117 -14.09 -5.66 -4.29
C MET A 117 -13.56 -6.93 -3.63
N THR A 118 -13.90 -7.17 -2.36
CA THR A 118 -13.45 -8.35 -1.61
C THR A 118 -14.00 -9.64 -2.22
N LYS A 119 -15.30 -9.67 -2.56
CA LYS A 119 -15.93 -10.83 -3.20
C LYS A 119 -15.22 -11.20 -4.51
N SER A 120 -14.91 -10.22 -5.33
CA SER A 120 -14.24 -10.45 -6.62
C SER A 120 -12.81 -10.89 -6.47
N LEU A 121 -12.10 -10.33 -5.48
CA LEU A 121 -10.75 -10.74 -5.16
C LEU A 121 -10.71 -12.19 -4.69
N LEU A 122 -11.60 -12.60 -3.80
CA LEU A 122 -11.70 -13.98 -3.30
C LEU A 122 -12.15 -14.96 -4.39
N ALA A 123 -12.97 -14.53 -5.34
CA ALA A 123 -13.38 -15.34 -6.49
C ALA A 123 -12.28 -15.51 -7.55
N CYS A 124 -11.30 -14.61 -7.58
CA CYS A 124 -10.15 -14.68 -8.47
C CYS A 124 -9.08 -15.61 -7.87
N LYS A 125 -9.08 -16.89 -8.28
CA LYS A 125 -8.17 -17.91 -7.74
C LYS A 125 -6.68 -17.50 -7.72
N PRO A 126 -6.11 -16.86 -8.77
CA PRO A 126 -4.73 -16.37 -8.69
C PRO A 126 -4.52 -15.30 -7.61
N ALA A 127 -5.46 -14.34 -7.45
CA ALA A 127 -5.38 -13.31 -6.43
C ALA A 127 -5.48 -13.92 -5.01
N TYR A 128 -6.45 -14.82 -4.82
CA TYR A 128 -6.61 -15.57 -3.58
C TYR A 128 -5.32 -16.32 -3.19
N ASN A 129 -4.70 -17.03 -4.13
CA ASN A 129 -3.47 -17.78 -3.87
C ASN A 129 -2.29 -16.85 -3.48
N LEU A 130 -2.19 -15.67 -4.08
CA LEU A 130 -1.15 -14.69 -3.73
C LEU A 130 -1.28 -14.18 -2.31
N LEU A 131 -2.50 -13.89 -1.87
CA LEU A 131 -2.77 -13.36 -0.53
C LEU A 131 -2.79 -14.43 0.57
N ASN A 132 -2.88 -15.71 0.20
CA ASN A 132 -2.80 -16.84 1.12
C ASN A 132 -1.47 -17.61 1.04
N ALA A 133 -0.50 -17.12 0.29
CA ALA A 133 0.86 -17.65 0.35
C ALA A 133 1.52 -17.23 1.67
N ASP A 134 2.50 -17.99 2.15
CA ASP A 134 3.24 -17.62 3.36
C ASP A 134 3.97 -16.29 3.14
N GLY A 135 3.67 -15.29 3.96
CA GLY A 135 4.16 -13.94 3.80
C GLY A 135 3.88 -13.03 4.98
N ILE A 136 4.39 -11.82 4.91
CA ILE A 136 4.25 -10.78 5.92
C ILE A 136 3.57 -9.54 5.32
N ALA A 137 2.52 -9.05 5.98
CA ALA A 137 1.82 -7.84 5.60
C ALA A 137 2.44 -6.60 6.24
N GLU A 138 2.37 -5.46 5.55
CA GLU A 138 2.61 -4.11 6.07
C GLU A 138 3.92 -3.94 6.87
N GLN A 139 4.98 -4.68 6.50
CA GLN A 139 6.28 -4.52 7.14
C GLN A 139 7.03 -3.31 6.59
N SER A 140 7.62 -2.53 7.50
CA SER A 140 8.38 -1.33 7.17
C SER A 140 9.86 -1.63 7.03
N PHE A 141 10.46 -1.12 5.96
CA PHE A 141 11.89 -1.23 5.70
C PHE A 141 12.50 0.17 5.60
N PHE A 142 13.70 0.31 6.19
CA PHE A 142 14.44 1.56 6.22
C PHE A 142 15.86 1.32 5.73
N TRP A 143 16.37 2.22 4.91
CA TRP A 143 17.75 2.13 4.42
C TRP A 143 18.32 3.51 4.13
N LYS A 144 19.63 3.59 4.11
CA LYS A 144 20.34 4.77 3.60
C LYS A 144 20.69 4.55 2.13
N ASN A 145 20.26 5.45 1.26
CA ASN A 145 20.65 5.40 -0.13
C ASN A 145 22.12 5.84 -0.27
N GLU A 146 22.99 4.95 -0.71
CA GLU A 146 24.43 5.18 -0.78
C GLU A 146 24.84 6.28 -1.76
N GLN A 147 24.07 6.47 -2.84
CA GLN A 147 24.39 7.47 -3.86
C GLN A 147 24.02 8.90 -3.43
N THR A 148 22.92 9.05 -2.71
CA THR A 148 22.40 10.36 -2.31
C THR A 148 22.66 10.69 -0.84
N GLY A 149 22.97 9.70 -0.02
CA GLY A 149 23.10 9.82 1.44
C GLY A 149 21.75 10.01 2.16
N LEU A 150 20.62 9.94 1.45
CA LEU A 150 19.30 10.14 2.04
C LEU A 150 18.80 8.88 2.76
N ASP A 151 18.16 9.08 3.89
CA ASP A 151 17.45 8.02 4.60
C ASP A 151 16.09 7.80 3.95
N CYS A 152 15.81 6.55 3.57
CA CYS A 152 14.66 6.15 2.80
C CYS A 152 13.82 5.11 3.55
N LYS A 153 12.54 5.02 3.18
CA LYS A 153 11.61 4.01 3.72
C LYS A 153 10.65 3.48 2.67
N CYS A 154 10.27 2.20 2.82
CA CYS A 154 9.14 1.64 2.11
C CYS A 154 8.35 0.70 3.01
N ARG A 155 7.11 0.43 2.62
CA ARG A 155 6.23 -0.53 3.26
C ARG A 155 5.47 -1.25 2.14
N PRO A 156 5.91 -2.45 1.74
CA PRO A 156 5.14 -3.30 0.83
C PRO A 156 3.89 -3.80 1.53
N ASP A 157 2.79 -3.88 0.80
CA ASP A 157 1.51 -4.36 1.30
C ASP A 157 1.63 -5.84 1.74
N TYR A 158 2.30 -6.66 0.92
CA TYR A 158 2.57 -8.07 1.25
C TYR A 158 3.90 -8.52 0.64
N LEU A 159 4.74 -9.15 1.45
CA LEU A 159 6.02 -9.72 1.03
C LEU A 159 6.05 -11.20 1.38
N PHE A 160 6.33 -12.06 0.41
CA PHE A 160 6.46 -13.50 0.62
C PHE A 160 7.63 -13.82 1.57
N GLU A 161 7.46 -14.83 2.43
CA GLU A 161 8.49 -15.27 3.39
C GLU A 161 9.80 -15.72 2.72
N ASP A 162 9.71 -16.24 1.50
CA ASP A 162 10.88 -16.61 0.71
C ASP A 162 11.63 -15.41 0.11
N GLY A 163 11.09 -14.20 0.31
CA GLY A 163 11.65 -12.96 -0.21
C GLY A 163 11.51 -12.77 -1.72
N SER A 164 10.83 -13.67 -2.42
CA SER A 164 10.80 -13.67 -3.88
C SER A 164 9.83 -12.65 -4.48
N THR A 165 8.74 -12.36 -3.78
CA THR A 165 7.60 -11.67 -4.37
C THR A 165 7.03 -10.60 -3.45
N ILE A 166 6.84 -9.41 -4.00
CA ILE A 166 6.02 -8.35 -3.41
C ILE A 166 4.67 -8.36 -4.10
N VAL A 167 3.59 -8.34 -3.33
CA VAL A 167 2.23 -8.07 -3.82
C VAL A 167 1.79 -6.72 -3.27
N ASP A 168 1.34 -5.85 -4.15
CA ASP A 168 0.90 -4.50 -3.83
C ASP A 168 -0.57 -4.37 -4.24
N VAL A 169 -1.43 -4.16 -3.27
CA VAL A 169 -2.89 -4.10 -3.44
C VAL A 169 -3.29 -2.69 -3.85
N LYS A 170 -4.12 -2.57 -4.88
CA LYS A 170 -4.59 -1.28 -5.38
C LYS A 170 -6.10 -1.26 -5.56
N THR A 171 -6.69 -0.11 -5.27
CA THR A 171 -8.05 0.20 -5.71
C THR A 171 -7.98 0.98 -7.01
N THR A 172 -8.87 0.68 -7.95
CA THR A 172 -8.94 1.37 -9.25
C THR A 172 -10.39 1.61 -9.67
N THR A 173 -10.61 2.58 -10.52
CA THR A 173 -11.91 2.79 -11.17
C THR A 173 -12.08 1.89 -12.39
N ASP A 174 -10.98 1.46 -13.01
CA ASP A 174 -10.98 0.61 -14.20
C ASP A 174 -9.90 -0.48 -14.08
N ALA A 175 -10.32 -1.70 -13.79
CA ALA A 175 -9.47 -2.88 -13.69
C ALA A 175 -9.27 -3.60 -15.03
N SER A 176 -9.63 -3.00 -16.18
CA SER A 176 -9.21 -3.50 -17.47
C SER A 176 -7.69 -3.32 -17.66
N LEU A 177 -7.08 -4.14 -18.51
CA LEU A 177 -5.65 -4.00 -18.81
C LEU A 177 -5.30 -2.58 -19.25
N LYS A 178 -6.10 -1.98 -20.15
CA LYS A 178 -5.90 -0.61 -20.64
C LYS A 178 -6.07 0.44 -19.54
N GLY A 179 -7.11 0.30 -18.71
CA GLY A 179 -7.39 1.24 -17.61
C GLY A 179 -6.33 1.19 -16.55
N PHE A 180 -5.95 0.00 -16.10
CA PHE A 180 -4.92 -0.13 -15.08
C PHE A 180 -3.52 0.23 -15.58
N SER A 181 -3.19 -0.04 -16.85
CA SER A 181 -1.93 0.44 -17.45
C SER A 181 -1.81 1.96 -17.42
N ARG A 182 -2.92 2.69 -17.66
CA ARG A 182 -2.94 4.16 -17.48
C ARG A 182 -2.68 4.55 -16.03
N SER A 183 -3.29 3.83 -15.07
CA SER A 183 -3.05 4.06 -13.64
C SER A 183 -1.59 3.83 -13.27
N VAL A 184 -0.95 2.78 -13.81
CA VAL A 184 0.49 2.52 -13.61
C VAL A 184 1.35 3.70 -14.05
N CYS A 185 1.04 4.29 -15.20
CA CYS A 185 1.75 5.47 -15.70
C CYS A 185 1.44 6.73 -14.86
N ASN A 186 0.16 7.02 -14.65
CA ASN A 186 -0.28 8.26 -14.01
C ASN A 186 0.16 8.36 -12.54
N PHE A 187 0.12 7.24 -11.81
CA PHE A 187 0.52 7.17 -10.40
C PHE A 187 1.96 6.69 -10.23
N ARG A 188 2.69 6.50 -11.34
CA ARG A 188 4.09 6.09 -11.32
C ARG A 188 4.31 4.81 -10.50
N TYR A 189 3.43 3.82 -10.65
CA TYR A 189 3.55 2.55 -9.92
C TYR A 189 4.82 1.77 -10.29
N HIS A 190 5.30 1.91 -11.53
CA HIS A 190 6.60 1.37 -11.93
C HIS A 190 7.78 1.94 -11.10
N VAL A 191 7.70 3.23 -10.71
CA VAL A 191 8.68 3.84 -9.79
C VAL A 191 8.53 3.25 -8.37
N GLN A 192 7.28 3.02 -7.91
CA GLN A 192 7.04 2.36 -6.64
C GLN A 192 7.69 0.98 -6.60
N ALA A 193 7.45 0.17 -7.63
CA ALA A 193 7.99 -1.17 -7.70
C ALA A 193 9.53 -1.17 -7.69
N GLY A 194 10.18 -0.33 -8.50
CA GLY A 194 11.64 -0.19 -8.49
C GLY A 194 12.20 0.27 -7.15
N PHE A 195 11.56 1.27 -6.54
CA PHE A 195 11.97 1.81 -5.24
C PHE A 195 11.84 0.78 -4.10
N TYR A 196 10.77 -0.01 -4.09
CA TYR A 196 10.53 -1.05 -3.07
C TYR A 196 11.48 -2.24 -3.23
N LEU A 197 11.67 -2.74 -4.47
CA LEU A 197 12.62 -3.83 -4.74
C LEU A 197 14.04 -3.45 -4.30
N HIS A 198 14.48 -2.24 -4.67
CA HIS A 198 15.79 -1.71 -4.27
C HIS A 198 15.86 -1.49 -2.75
N GLY A 199 14.83 -0.91 -2.14
CA GLY A 199 14.79 -0.62 -0.72
C GLY A 199 14.89 -1.87 0.16
N ILE A 200 14.15 -2.93 -0.18
CA ILE A 200 14.21 -4.20 0.55
C ILE A 200 15.60 -4.83 0.39
N GLU A 201 16.17 -4.81 -0.82
CA GLU A 201 17.53 -5.28 -1.06
C GLU A 201 18.56 -4.53 -0.20
N GLN A 202 18.46 -3.20 -0.14
CA GLN A 202 19.37 -2.38 0.68
C GLN A 202 19.20 -2.62 2.19
N ALA A 203 17.97 -2.80 2.64
CA ALA A 203 17.67 -3.01 4.05
C ALA A 203 18.03 -4.41 4.56
N THR A 204 17.96 -5.42 3.68
CA THR A 204 18.02 -6.83 4.09
C THR A 204 19.10 -7.65 3.39
N GLY A 205 19.62 -7.18 2.26
CA GLY A 205 20.49 -7.96 1.36
C GLY A 205 19.73 -9.00 0.51
N VAL A 206 18.39 -9.06 0.64
CA VAL A 206 17.52 -9.95 -0.17
C VAL A 206 16.79 -9.09 -1.20
N ARG A 207 16.99 -9.37 -2.48
CA ARG A 207 16.29 -8.70 -3.57
C ARG A 207 15.10 -9.53 -4.01
N PRO A 208 13.86 -9.03 -3.90
CA PRO A 208 12.72 -9.71 -4.48
C PRO A 208 12.80 -9.76 -6.02
N ASP A 209 12.38 -10.88 -6.60
CA ASP A 209 12.43 -11.11 -8.04
C ASP A 209 11.22 -10.54 -8.77
N ARG A 210 10.08 -10.43 -8.06
CA ARG A 210 8.78 -10.12 -8.65
C ARG A 210 8.06 -9.03 -7.87
N PHE A 211 7.43 -8.14 -8.63
CA PHE A 211 6.47 -7.17 -8.10
C PHE A 211 5.14 -7.32 -8.83
N ILE A 212 4.09 -7.59 -8.09
CA ILE A 212 2.75 -7.88 -8.59
C ILE A 212 1.79 -6.82 -8.07
N PHE A 213 1.15 -6.08 -8.97
CA PHE A 213 0.00 -5.27 -8.62
C PHE A 213 -1.26 -6.11 -8.66
N LEU A 214 -1.98 -6.13 -7.57
CA LEU A 214 -3.30 -6.74 -7.43
C LEU A 214 -4.32 -5.61 -7.31
N ALA A 215 -4.97 -5.26 -8.40
CA ALA A 215 -5.91 -4.16 -8.41
C ALA A 215 -7.36 -4.63 -8.49
N SER A 216 -8.21 -4.06 -7.63
CA SER A 216 -9.65 -4.32 -7.60
C SER A 216 -10.44 -3.02 -7.84
N SER A 217 -11.54 -3.12 -8.60
CA SER A 217 -12.43 -1.99 -8.85
C SER A 217 -13.71 -2.09 -8.00
N GLY A 218 -14.31 -0.93 -7.72
CA GLY A 218 -15.56 -0.85 -6.96
C GLY A 218 -16.76 -1.58 -7.57
N VAL A 219 -16.67 -1.94 -8.86
CA VAL A 219 -17.66 -2.77 -9.56
C VAL A 219 -17.29 -4.26 -9.53
N GLY A 220 -16.24 -4.63 -8.81
CA GLY A 220 -15.89 -6.01 -8.61
C GLY A 220 -15.06 -6.66 -9.73
N ALA A 221 -14.32 -5.90 -10.52
CA ALA A 221 -13.32 -6.44 -11.44
C ALA A 221 -11.94 -6.47 -10.78
N VAL A 222 -11.14 -7.50 -11.10
CA VAL A 222 -9.79 -7.72 -10.57
C VAL A 222 -8.81 -7.86 -11.71
N ILE A 223 -7.65 -7.24 -11.59
CA ILE A 223 -6.52 -7.43 -12.49
C ILE A 223 -5.25 -7.75 -11.70
N LEU A 224 -4.45 -8.67 -12.21
CA LEU A 224 -3.10 -8.95 -11.77
C LEU A 224 -2.13 -8.44 -12.83
N MET A 225 -1.25 -7.55 -12.45
CA MET A 225 -0.24 -7.01 -13.36
C MET A 225 1.16 -7.26 -12.82
N PHE A 226 1.93 -7.99 -13.60
CA PHE A 226 3.35 -8.22 -13.36
C PHE A 226 4.16 -7.14 -14.05
N LEU A 227 5.06 -6.48 -13.34
CA LEU A 227 6.07 -5.64 -13.98
C LEU A 227 7.34 -6.48 -14.16
N PRO A 228 7.74 -6.76 -15.41
CA PRO A 228 9.01 -7.42 -15.66
C PRO A 228 10.13 -6.42 -15.38
N PHE A 229 10.88 -6.63 -14.31
CA PHE A 229 12.13 -5.94 -14.11
C PHE A 229 13.21 -6.70 -14.87
N MET A 230 13.61 -6.17 -16.05
CA MET A 230 14.72 -6.72 -16.78
C MET A 230 15.99 -6.51 -15.95
N PHE A 231 16.56 -7.60 -15.46
CA PHE A 231 17.90 -7.62 -14.88
C PHE A 231 18.90 -7.20 -15.96
N GLY A 232 19.50 -6.02 -15.81
CA GLY A 232 20.50 -5.58 -16.77
C GLY A 232 20.91 -4.11 -16.66
N PHE A 233 21.31 -3.65 -15.47
CA PHE A 233 22.39 -2.68 -15.42
C PHE A 233 23.61 -3.35 -14.79
N SER A 234 24.25 -4.17 -15.60
CA SER A 234 25.64 -4.55 -15.35
C SER A 234 26.45 -3.26 -15.33
N GLN A 235 26.91 -2.85 -14.16
CA GLN A 235 27.98 -1.86 -14.04
C GLN A 235 29.28 -2.52 -14.56
N THR A 236 29.44 -2.58 -15.86
CA THR A 236 30.72 -2.76 -16.52
C THR A 236 31.00 -1.57 -17.41
N GLN A 237 31.40 -0.48 -16.80
CA GLN A 237 32.33 0.45 -17.41
C GLN A 237 33.25 1.02 -16.34
N LYS A 238 34.22 0.20 -15.93
CA LYS A 238 35.54 0.69 -15.57
C LYS A 238 36.30 0.88 -16.89
N ARG A 239 36.50 2.14 -17.28
CA ARG A 239 37.70 2.61 -17.96
C ARG A 239 37.88 4.09 -17.69
#